data_de8b5936fc6a1cb2fb46171e57c25533
#
_entry.id   de8b5936fc6a1cb2fb46171e57c25533
#
_cell.length_a   1.000
_cell.length_b   1.000
_cell.length_c   1.000
_cell.angle_alpha   90.00
_cell.angle_beta   90.00
_cell.angle_gamma   90.00
#
_symmetry.space_group_name_H-M   'P 1'
#
loop_
_entity.id
_entity.type
_entity.pdbx_description
1 polymer ?
#
loop_
_entity_poly.entity_id
_entity_poly.type
_entity_poly.pdbx_seq_one_letter_code
_entity_poly.pdbx_strand_id
1 'polypeptide(L)'
;MTKLQMRRRTLLAAAPMILAAPYVARAQGKPEKSKVILAVGGKSALYYLSLTIAERKGFFKEAGIDVEINDFQGGAKSLQALMGGSADVVAGAYEHTIRMQQRGQDVTGFALIGRGMQICIALRNDVAAKVKGPADIKGMKFGVTAPGSSTHMLLNFWAAKGGLKASDVVAIGVGAGASVIAAIEKGEVDGVSQTDPALTILTDKKLVKVVVDTRTTKGNQEVFGGAFPAASLYSQTDFIKKNPGTVQALATGIVRANQWLQTATPADVANAVPEGYLLGDRAVYEKSFAGVRETISPDGTMPAGAMENCLKFLAESDPAIKPGSVKLADTWNNEFAQRAAKRS
;
A
#
# COMPACT_ATOMS: atom_id res chain seq x y z
N MET A 1 -86.54 48.63 -2.21
CA MET A 1 -85.25 49.05 -2.81
C MET A 1 -84.16 48.65 -1.88
N THR A 2 -83.59 47.49 -2.08
CA THR A 2 -82.64 46.86 -1.13
C THR A 2 -81.23 46.77 -1.78
N LYS A 3 -80.30 47.46 -1.18
CA LYS A 3 -78.89 47.45 -1.64
C LYS A 3 -78.21 46.17 -1.18
N LEU A 4 -77.69 45.33 -2.15
CA LEU A 4 -76.85 44.20 -1.88
C LEU A 4 -75.40 44.69 -1.67
N GLN A 5 -74.83 44.39 -0.49
CA GLN A 5 -73.42 44.57 -0.21
C GLN A 5 -72.73 43.30 -0.54
N MET A 6 -71.76 43.35 -1.50
CA MET A 6 -70.85 42.26 -1.86
C MET A 6 -69.63 42.27 -0.93
N ARG A 7 -69.52 41.23 -0.08
CA ARG A 7 -68.31 40.98 0.74
C ARG A 7 -67.22 40.43 -0.10
N ARG A 8 -66.10 41.15 -0.18
CA ARG A 8 -64.84 40.67 -0.74
C ARG A 8 -64.23 39.60 0.19
N ARG A 9 -64.11 38.34 -0.27
CA ARG A 9 -63.37 37.29 0.36
C ARG A 9 -61.90 37.39 -0.09
N THR A 10 -61.03 37.75 0.82
CA THR A 10 -59.56 37.74 0.62
C THR A 10 -59.12 36.30 0.65
N LEU A 11 -58.64 35.78 -0.48
CA LEU A 11 -57.95 34.52 -0.60
C LEU A 11 -56.50 34.72 -0.16
N LEU A 12 -56.16 34.21 1.04
CA LEU A 12 -54.78 34.05 1.49
C LEU A 12 -54.18 32.85 0.77
N ALA A 13 -53.29 33.10 -0.18
CA ALA A 13 -52.45 32.11 -0.81
C ALA A 13 -51.37 31.70 0.20
N ALA A 14 -51.50 30.50 0.76
CA ALA A 14 -50.43 29.87 1.53
C ALA A 14 -49.34 29.38 0.56
N ALA A 15 -48.21 30.10 0.50
CA ALA A 15 -47.01 29.63 -0.16
C ALA A 15 -46.34 28.55 0.72
N PRO A 16 -45.97 27.38 0.19
CA PRO A 16 -45.21 26.42 0.96
C PRO A 16 -43.79 26.99 1.19
N MET A 17 -43.46 27.31 2.44
CA MET A 17 -42.07 27.53 2.87
C MET A 17 -41.31 26.21 2.74
N ILE A 18 -40.56 26.06 1.66
CA ILE A 18 -39.52 25.02 1.56
C ILE A 18 -38.45 25.40 2.58
N LEU A 19 -38.48 24.75 3.73
CA LEU A 19 -37.38 24.74 4.68
C LEU A 19 -36.19 24.11 3.97
N ALA A 20 -35.34 24.92 3.33
CA ALA A 20 -33.99 24.54 2.94
C ALA A 20 -33.25 24.23 4.24
N ALA A 21 -33.22 22.94 4.61
CA ALA A 21 -32.32 22.49 5.65
C ALA A 21 -30.90 22.93 5.23
N PRO A 22 -30.17 23.67 6.09
CA PRO A 22 -28.79 23.99 5.76
C PRO A 22 -28.06 22.67 5.62
N TYR A 23 -27.57 22.40 4.41
CA TYR A 23 -26.57 21.38 4.17
C TYR A 23 -25.36 21.80 5.01
N VAL A 24 -25.28 21.30 6.22
CA VAL A 24 -24.09 21.43 7.05
C VAL A 24 -23.04 20.60 6.34
N ALA A 25 -22.39 21.20 5.33
CA ALA A 25 -21.06 20.77 4.93
C ALA A 25 -20.23 20.87 6.22
N ARG A 26 -20.11 19.73 6.93
CA ARG A 26 -19.14 19.62 8.02
C ARG A 26 -17.80 19.94 7.37
N ALA A 27 -17.37 21.19 7.53
CA ALA A 27 -16.07 21.65 7.14
C ALA A 27 -15.08 20.61 7.71
N GLN A 28 -14.33 19.97 6.83
CA GLN A 28 -13.16 19.21 7.24
C GLN A 28 -12.35 20.20 8.05
N GLY A 29 -12.16 19.96 9.36
CA GLY A 29 -11.32 20.81 10.17
C GLY A 29 -9.99 20.97 9.44
N LYS A 30 -9.49 22.22 9.38
CA LYS A 30 -8.20 22.51 8.74
C LYS A 30 -7.17 21.51 9.29
N PRO A 31 -6.33 20.87 8.44
CA PRO A 31 -5.29 19.96 8.93
C PRO A 31 -4.44 20.63 10.01
N GLU A 32 -4.21 19.94 11.13
CA GLU A 32 -3.42 20.46 12.25
C GLU A 32 -1.95 20.70 11.82
N LYS A 33 -1.47 19.83 10.94
CA LYS A 33 -0.16 19.94 10.28
C LYS A 33 -0.37 19.99 8.77
N SER A 34 -0.16 21.14 8.15
CA SER A 34 -0.37 21.37 6.73
C SER A 34 0.80 20.90 5.85
N LYS A 35 2.00 20.77 6.41
CA LYS A 35 3.18 20.19 5.73
C LYS A 35 3.56 18.87 6.41
N VAL A 36 3.57 17.77 5.65
CA VAL A 36 3.84 16.41 6.15
C VAL A 36 5.07 15.83 5.45
N ILE A 37 5.99 15.27 6.23
CA ILE A 37 7.12 14.51 5.72
C ILE A 37 6.70 13.03 5.67
N LEU A 38 6.63 12.47 4.46
CA LEU A 38 6.24 11.09 4.22
C LEU A 38 7.43 10.28 3.70
N ALA A 39 7.77 9.20 4.38
CA ALA A 39 8.80 8.27 3.95
C ALA A 39 8.20 7.10 3.17
N VAL A 40 8.87 6.67 2.10
CA VAL A 40 8.50 5.48 1.31
C VAL A 40 9.76 4.69 0.97
N GLY A 41 9.64 3.39 0.76
CA GLY A 41 10.79 2.55 0.44
C GLY A 41 10.72 1.95 -0.95
N GLY A 42 11.19 2.69 -1.97
CA GLY A 42 11.14 2.31 -3.39
C GLY A 42 9.87 2.84 -4.06
N LYS A 43 9.71 4.16 -4.11
CA LYS A 43 8.54 4.87 -4.65
C LYS A 43 8.18 4.48 -6.10
N SER A 44 9.17 4.04 -6.89
CA SER A 44 8.95 3.60 -8.28
C SER A 44 8.25 2.25 -8.41
N ALA A 45 8.15 1.46 -7.34
CA ALA A 45 7.44 0.19 -7.36
C ALA A 45 5.93 0.37 -7.49
N LEU A 46 5.27 -0.48 -8.29
CA LEU A 46 3.80 -0.49 -8.40
C LEU A 46 3.11 -0.75 -7.05
N TYR A 47 3.82 -1.35 -6.11
CA TYR A 47 3.40 -1.53 -4.72
C TYR A 47 2.97 -0.22 -4.03
N TYR A 48 3.56 0.93 -4.43
CA TYR A 48 3.25 2.27 -3.92
C TYR A 48 2.60 3.19 -4.95
N LEU A 49 2.02 2.62 -6.02
CA LEU A 49 1.48 3.39 -7.14
C LEU A 49 0.46 4.43 -6.70
N SER A 50 -0.44 4.10 -5.77
CA SER A 50 -1.45 5.04 -5.27
C SER A 50 -0.85 6.29 -4.62
N LEU A 51 0.32 6.16 -3.96
CA LEU A 51 1.05 7.31 -3.42
C LEU A 51 1.51 8.24 -4.54
N THR A 52 2.11 7.68 -5.59
CA THR A 52 2.58 8.44 -6.76
C THR A 52 1.41 9.12 -7.48
N ILE A 53 0.29 8.43 -7.65
CA ILE A 53 -0.91 9.01 -8.27
C ILE A 53 -1.50 10.13 -7.40
N ALA A 54 -1.59 9.94 -6.07
CA ALA A 54 -2.09 10.98 -5.17
C ALA A 54 -1.26 12.26 -5.24
N GLU A 55 0.06 12.13 -5.31
CA GLU A 55 0.99 13.25 -5.48
C GLU A 55 0.83 13.90 -6.86
N ARG A 56 0.94 13.12 -7.95
CA ARG A 56 0.98 13.62 -9.33
C ARG A 56 -0.35 14.23 -9.78
N LYS A 57 -1.48 13.70 -9.31
CA LYS A 57 -2.81 14.25 -9.60
C LYS A 57 -3.24 15.35 -8.62
N GLY A 58 -2.41 15.67 -7.64
CA GLY A 58 -2.68 16.76 -6.69
C GLY A 58 -3.72 16.43 -5.61
N PHE A 59 -4.08 15.17 -5.39
CA PHE A 59 -5.13 14.79 -4.44
C PHE A 59 -4.79 15.15 -3.00
N PHE A 60 -3.52 15.19 -2.61
CA PHE A 60 -3.10 15.69 -1.32
C PHE A 60 -3.31 17.21 -1.18
N LYS A 61 -2.96 17.97 -2.23
CA LYS A 61 -3.15 19.44 -2.25
C LYS A 61 -4.64 19.81 -2.19
N GLU A 62 -5.48 19.08 -2.93
CA GLU A 62 -6.92 19.26 -2.90
C GLU A 62 -7.53 18.88 -1.53
N ALA A 63 -6.90 17.96 -0.80
CA ALA A 63 -7.25 17.64 0.57
C ALA A 63 -6.68 18.63 1.60
N GLY A 64 -5.96 19.67 1.17
CA GLY A 64 -5.46 20.77 1.99
C GLY A 64 -4.12 20.51 2.68
N ILE A 65 -3.32 19.53 2.20
CA ILE A 65 -1.99 19.25 2.75
C ILE A 65 -0.91 19.28 1.67
N ASP A 66 0.29 19.69 2.08
CA ASP A 66 1.52 19.59 1.30
C ASP A 66 2.33 18.39 1.81
N VAL A 67 2.66 17.44 0.92
CA VAL A 67 3.36 16.21 1.29
C VAL A 67 4.74 16.20 0.63
N GLU A 68 5.77 16.26 1.46
CA GLU A 68 7.15 16.04 1.05
C GLU A 68 7.46 14.55 1.13
N ILE A 69 7.71 13.90 -0.02
CA ILE A 69 7.93 12.46 -0.10
C ILE A 69 9.42 12.16 -0.20
N ASN A 70 9.96 11.50 0.83
CA ASN A 70 11.35 11.04 0.87
C ASN A 70 11.42 9.56 0.54
N ASP A 71 12.11 9.21 -0.56
CA ASP A 71 12.27 7.83 -1.03
C ASP A 71 13.54 7.19 -0.47
N PHE A 72 13.36 6.03 0.15
CA PHE A 72 14.43 5.21 0.73
C PHE A 72 14.61 3.92 -0.09
N GLN A 73 15.70 3.22 0.13
CA GLN A 73 16.01 1.99 -0.60
C GLN A 73 14.99 0.86 -0.39
N GLY A 74 14.24 0.85 0.72
CA GLY A 74 13.22 -0.16 1.02
C GLY A 74 12.44 0.16 2.28
N GLY A 75 11.32 -0.53 2.50
CA GLY A 75 10.36 -0.26 3.57
C GLY A 75 10.95 -0.27 4.99
N ALA A 76 11.95 -1.12 5.25
CA ALA A 76 12.63 -1.12 6.54
C ALA A 76 13.35 0.21 6.83
N LYS A 77 13.89 0.87 5.79
CA LYS A 77 14.57 2.17 5.93
C LYS A 77 13.58 3.30 6.14
N SER A 78 12.43 3.28 5.46
CA SER A 78 11.35 4.25 5.69
C SER A 78 10.74 4.13 7.09
N LEU A 79 10.58 2.88 7.60
CA LEU A 79 10.17 2.66 8.99
C LEU A 79 11.19 3.22 9.98
N GLN A 80 12.50 3.05 9.74
CA GLN A 80 13.54 3.64 10.57
C GLN A 80 13.45 5.18 10.61
N ALA A 81 13.13 5.82 9.47
CA ALA A 81 12.93 7.27 9.40
C ALA A 81 11.75 7.73 10.28
N LEU A 82 10.64 6.99 10.30
CA LEU A 82 9.50 7.26 11.20
C LEU A 82 9.90 7.11 12.67
N MET A 83 10.54 6.00 13.02
CA MET A 83 10.91 5.73 14.41
C MET A 83 11.98 6.68 14.94
N GLY A 84 12.84 7.20 14.03
CA GLY A 84 13.85 8.22 14.33
C GLY A 84 13.31 9.66 14.30
N GLY A 85 12.02 9.87 13.99
CA GLY A 85 11.40 11.21 13.98
C GLY A 85 11.76 12.07 12.76
N SER A 86 12.41 11.51 11.73
CA SER A 86 12.72 12.23 10.47
C SER A 86 11.59 12.14 9.44
N ALA A 87 10.54 11.38 9.71
CA ALA A 87 9.29 11.33 8.95
C ALA A 87 8.09 11.34 9.89
N ASP A 88 6.98 11.92 9.44
CA ASP A 88 5.70 11.94 10.16
C ASP A 88 4.87 10.71 9.88
N VAL A 89 4.92 10.25 8.63
CA VAL A 89 4.09 9.15 8.10
C VAL A 89 4.95 8.29 7.17
N VAL A 90 4.61 7.03 7.07
CA VAL A 90 5.22 6.10 6.11
C VAL A 90 4.16 5.56 5.16
N ALA A 91 4.48 5.53 3.86
CA ALA A 91 3.87 4.60 2.93
C ALA A 91 4.71 3.32 2.97
N GLY A 92 4.20 2.30 3.63
CA GLY A 92 4.93 1.06 3.88
C GLY A 92 4.00 -0.13 4.11
N ALA A 93 4.59 -1.29 4.31
CA ALA A 93 3.82 -2.50 4.48
C ALA A 93 3.15 -2.58 5.86
N TYR A 94 1.91 -3.07 5.88
CA TYR A 94 1.14 -3.19 7.11
C TYR A 94 1.82 -4.07 8.17
N GLU A 95 2.51 -5.13 7.79
CA GLU A 95 3.18 -6.00 8.77
C GLU A 95 4.18 -5.27 9.66
N HIS A 96 4.65 -4.08 9.26
CA HIS A 96 5.48 -3.24 10.12
C HIS A 96 4.76 -2.83 11.41
N THR A 97 3.46 -2.57 11.37
CA THR A 97 2.68 -2.19 12.55
C THR A 97 2.64 -3.33 13.58
N ILE A 98 2.42 -4.57 13.12
CA ILE A 98 2.45 -5.77 13.96
C ILE A 98 3.84 -5.95 14.59
N ARG A 99 4.90 -5.85 13.78
CA ARG A 99 6.29 -6.01 14.24
C ARG A 99 6.71 -4.92 15.22
N MET A 100 6.21 -3.70 15.06
CA MET A 100 6.48 -2.61 16.01
C MET A 100 5.74 -2.83 17.31
N GLN A 101 4.46 -3.24 17.29
CA GLN A 101 3.71 -3.58 18.49
C GLN A 101 4.39 -4.70 19.29
N GLN A 102 4.91 -5.74 18.61
CA GLN A 102 5.69 -6.80 19.25
C GLN A 102 6.93 -6.28 19.99
N ARG A 103 7.44 -5.11 19.61
CA ARG A 103 8.59 -4.42 20.24
C ARG A 103 8.17 -3.34 21.23
N GLY A 104 6.90 -3.27 21.59
CA GLY A 104 6.37 -2.24 22.49
C GLY A 104 6.29 -0.84 21.87
N GLN A 105 6.21 -0.74 20.54
CA GLN A 105 6.10 0.51 19.80
C GLN A 105 4.71 0.63 19.17
N ASP A 106 3.99 1.69 19.47
CA ASP A 106 2.62 1.91 19.00
C ASP A 106 2.62 2.61 17.63
N VAL A 107 2.46 1.80 16.58
CA VAL A 107 2.33 2.25 15.19
C VAL A 107 1.01 1.74 14.63
N THR A 108 0.20 2.63 14.06
CA THR A 108 -1.14 2.32 13.55
C THR A 108 -1.25 2.68 12.07
N GLY A 109 -1.79 1.76 11.26
CA GLY A 109 -2.15 1.99 9.88
C GLY A 109 -3.54 2.63 9.75
N PHE A 110 -3.78 3.41 8.68
CA PHE A 110 -5.03 4.16 8.55
C PHE A 110 -5.59 4.31 7.12
N ALA A 111 -4.83 3.93 6.10
CA ALA A 111 -5.28 3.91 4.71
C ALA A 111 -4.55 2.81 3.95
N LEU A 112 -5.28 1.82 3.43
CA LEU A 112 -4.71 0.71 2.68
C LEU A 112 -4.49 1.10 1.22
N ILE A 113 -3.31 0.82 0.70
CA ILE A 113 -2.96 0.98 -0.72
C ILE A 113 -3.21 -0.34 -1.45
N GLY A 114 -2.70 -1.46 -0.89
CA GLY A 114 -2.80 -2.78 -1.48
C GLY A 114 -3.49 -3.80 -0.58
N ARG A 115 -4.46 -4.56 -1.14
CA ARG A 115 -5.15 -5.69 -0.48
C ARG A 115 -4.60 -7.07 -0.89
N GLY A 116 -3.48 -7.07 -1.59
CA GLY A 116 -2.68 -8.24 -1.96
C GLY A 116 -1.20 -7.86 -1.93
N MET A 117 -0.32 -8.81 -1.60
CA MET A 117 1.08 -8.53 -1.30
C MET A 117 1.88 -7.98 -2.48
N GLN A 118 1.54 -8.35 -3.74
CA GLN A 118 2.20 -7.87 -4.97
C GLN A 118 3.72 -8.12 -5.04
N ILE A 119 4.26 -8.99 -4.20
CA ILE A 119 5.66 -9.38 -4.20
C ILE A 119 5.78 -10.79 -4.77
N CYS A 120 6.78 -11.03 -5.60
CA CYS A 120 7.06 -12.35 -6.13
C CYS A 120 8.45 -12.82 -5.74
N ILE A 121 8.62 -14.13 -5.63
CA ILE A 121 9.94 -14.75 -5.59
C ILE A 121 10.21 -15.33 -6.97
N ALA A 122 11.35 -14.95 -7.54
CA ALA A 122 11.79 -15.45 -8.84
C ALA A 122 13.27 -15.86 -8.75
N LEU A 123 13.59 -16.95 -9.41
CA LEU A 123 14.93 -17.51 -9.51
C LEU A 123 15.52 -17.24 -10.89
N ARG A 124 16.80 -16.95 -10.98
CA ARG A 124 17.53 -16.92 -12.24
C ARG A 124 17.32 -18.25 -12.98
N ASN A 125 17.16 -18.24 -14.30
CA ASN A 125 16.77 -19.44 -15.06
C ASN A 125 17.75 -20.60 -14.95
N ASP A 126 19.05 -20.31 -14.89
CA ASP A 126 20.12 -21.32 -14.69
C ASP A 126 20.07 -21.95 -13.28
N VAL A 127 19.54 -21.23 -12.30
CA VAL A 127 19.36 -21.70 -10.92
C VAL A 127 18.03 -22.44 -10.79
N ALA A 128 16.95 -21.92 -11.40
CA ALA A 128 15.59 -22.46 -11.31
C ALA A 128 15.49 -23.92 -11.77
N ALA A 129 16.34 -24.35 -12.70
CA ALA A 129 16.39 -25.75 -13.16
C ALA A 129 16.81 -26.73 -12.06
N LYS A 130 17.52 -26.25 -11.03
CA LYS A 130 18.06 -27.06 -9.92
C LYS A 130 17.19 -27.00 -8.66
N VAL A 131 16.27 -26.03 -8.56
CA VAL A 131 15.40 -25.80 -7.41
C VAL A 131 14.04 -26.44 -7.63
N LYS A 132 13.72 -27.47 -6.86
CA LYS A 132 12.42 -28.18 -6.89
C LYS A 132 11.44 -27.64 -5.86
N GLY A 133 11.96 -27.00 -4.79
CA GLY A 133 11.15 -26.45 -3.71
C GLY A 133 11.95 -25.53 -2.79
N PRO A 134 11.30 -24.96 -1.77
CA PRO A 134 11.93 -23.99 -0.88
C PRO A 134 13.08 -24.56 -0.03
N ALA A 135 13.18 -25.87 0.16
CA ALA A 135 14.31 -26.49 0.86
C ALA A 135 15.63 -26.36 0.09
N ASP A 136 15.56 -26.25 -1.25
CA ASP A 136 16.76 -26.27 -2.10
C ASP A 136 17.48 -24.90 -2.16
N ILE A 137 16.89 -23.83 -1.58
CA ILE A 137 17.49 -22.48 -1.63
C ILE A 137 18.51 -22.20 -0.54
N LYS A 138 18.89 -23.20 0.26
CA LYS A 138 19.89 -23.04 1.31
C LYS A 138 21.21 -22.51 0.77
N GLY A 139 21.73 -21.45 1.39
CA GLY A 139 22.97 -20.76 0.99
C GLY A 139 22.85 -19.83 -0.20
N MET A 140 21.70 -19.77 -0.89
CA MET A 140 21.50 -18.91 -2.05
C MET A 140 21.36 -17.44 -1.65
N LYS A 141 21.73 -16.55 -2.60
CA LYS A 141 21.67 -15.10 -2.47
C LYS A 141 20.40 -14.56 -3.16
N PHE A 142 19.58 -13.84 -2.43
CA PHE A 142 18.38 -13.21 -2.98
C PHE A 142 18.42 -11.69 -2.87
N GLY A 143 18.11 -11.03 -3.99
CA GLY A 143 17.91 -9.59 -4.03
C GLY A 143 16.57 -9.21 -3.43
N VAL A 144 16.58 -8.44 -2.34
CA VAL A 144 15.41 -7.86 -1.69
C VAL A 144 15.49 -6.34 -1.75
N THR A 145 14.40 -5.60 -1.53
CA THR A 145 14.47 -4.12 -1.51
C THR A 145 15.45 -3.65 -0.43
N ALA A 146 15.29 -4.12 0.79
CA ALA A 146 16.26 -3.99 1.87
C ALA A 146 16.06 -5.13 2.88
N PRO A 147 17.11 -5.61 3.58
CA PRO A 147 16.95 -6.53 4.69
C PRO A 147 15.96 -5.98 5.73
N GLY A 148 14.99 -6.81 6.14
CA GLY A 148 13.91 -6.44 7.06
C GLY A 148 12.66 -5.81 6.41
N SER A 149 12.64 -5.57 5.10
CA SER A 149 11.45 -5.15 4.35
C SER A 149 10.55 -6.35 4.01
N SER A 150 9.32 -6.10 3.55
CA SER A 150 8.34 -7.14 3.17
C SER A 150 8.86 -8.13 2.14
N THR A 151 9.68 -7.68 1.20
CA THR A 151 10.37 -8.55 0.25
C THR A 151 11.28 -9.55 0.94
N HIS A 152 11.98 -9.16 2.02
CA HIS A 152 12.74 -10.08 2.85
C HIS A 152 11.84 -11.00 3.67
N MET A 153 10.70 -10.49 4.19
CA MET A 153 9.77 -11.32 4.96
C MET A 153 9.13 -12.42 4.12
N LEU A 154 8.76 -12.13 2.86
CA LEU A 154 8.24 -13.15 1.95
C LEU A 154 9.30 -14.24 1.65
N LEU A 155 10.56 -13.85 1.47
CA LEU A 155 11.66 -14.80 1.28
C LEU A 155 11.81 -15.72 2.51
N ASN A 156 11.77 -15.15 3.72
CA ASN A 156 11.85 -15.93 4.96
C ASN A 156 10.67 -16.88 5.12
N PHE A 157 9.46 -16.41 4.79
CA PHE A 157 8.26 -17.24 4.81
C PHE A 157 8.38 -18.43 3.85
N TRP A 158 8.84 -18.19 2.62
CA TRP A 158 9.04 -19.26 1.66
C TRP A 158 10.14 -20.24 2.10
N ALA A 159 11.27 -19.74 2.62
CA ALA A 159 12.33 -20.56 3.20
C ALA A 159 11.81 -21.45 4.35
N ALA A 160 11.00 -20.88 5.25
CA ALA A 160 10.40 -21.61 6.37
C ALA A 160 9.48 -22.75 5.90
N LYS A 161 8.75 -22.61 4.78
CA LYS A 161 7.98 -23.71 4.16
C LYS A 161 8.86 -24.89 3.73
N GLY A 162 10.16 -24.66 3.48
CA GLY A 162 11.18 -25.67 3.21
C GLY A 162 11.93 -26.16 4.47
N GLY A 163 11.48 -25.75 5.67
CA GLY A 163 12.16 -26.09 6.93
C GLY A 163 13.47 -25.32 7.17
N LEU A 164 13.76 -24.27 6.38
CA LEU A 164 14.93 -23.44 6.52
C LEU A 164 14.71 -22.31 7.54
N LYS A 165 15.79 -21.88 8.19
CA LYS A 165 15.80 -20.68 9.02
C LYS A 165 16.11 -19.44 8.14
N ALA A 166 15.74 -18.25 8.60
CA ALA A 166 16.10 -17.00 7.92
C ALA A 166 17.62 -16.86 7.67
N SER A 167 18.46 -17.38 8.57
CA SER A 167 19.94 -17.38 8.42
C SER A 167 20.48 -18.37 7.38
N ASP A 168 19.65 -19.30 6.89
CA ASP A 168 20.06 -20.27 5.87
C ASP A 168 20.03 -19.68 4.45
N VAL A 169 19.49 -18.48 4.26
CA VAL A 169 19.36 -17.78 2.98
C VAL A 169 19.96 -16.38 3.10
N VAL A 170 20.68 -15.91 2.08
CA VAL A 170 21.34 -14.61 2.12
C VAL A 170 20.47 -13.55 1.44
N ALA A 171 19.99 -12.57 2.19
CA ALA A 171 19.23 -11.43 1.66
C ALA A 171 20.14 -10.24 1.39
N ILE A 172 20.25 -9.82 0.12
CA ILE A 172 21.04 -8.68 -0.34
C ILE A 172 20.11 -7.53 -0.68
N GLY A 173 20.34 -6.35 -0.10
CA GLY A 173 19.58 -5.14 -0.41
C GLY A 173 19.98 -4.59 -1.78
N VAL A 174 19.10 -4.75 -2.76
CA VAL A 174 19.29 -4.26 -4.14
C VAL A 174 18.36 -3.10 -4.51
N GLY A 175 17.54 -2.61 -3.55
CA GLY A 175 16.53 -1.57 -3.81
C GLY A 175 15.38 -2.07 -4.67
N ALA A 176 14.77 -1.15 -5.42
CA ALA A 176 13.72 -1.41 -6.41
C ALA A 176 14.14 -0.82 -7.77
N GLY A 177 13.45 -1.19 -8.85
CA GLY A 177 13.72 -0.62 -10.18
C GLY A 177 14.94 -1.19 -10.88
N ALA A 178 15.73 -0.34 -11.57
CA ALA A 178 16.81 -0.75 -12.46
C ALA A 178 17.95 -1.55 -11.77
N SER A 179 18.22 -1.28 -10.50
CA SER A 179 19.23 -1.99 -9.73
C SER A 179 18.93 -3.47 -9.53
N VAL A 180 17.65 -3.84 -9.44
CA VAL A 180 17.19 -5.23 -9.36
C VAL A 180 17.53 -5.99 -10.64
N ILE A 181 17.26 -5.34 -11.78
CA ILE A 181 17.55 -5.91 -13.11
C ILE A 181 19.05 -6.14 -13.26
N ALA A 182 19.85 -5.13 -12.92
CA ALA A 182 21.31 -5.22 -12.98
C ALA A 182 21.89 -6.34 -12.10
N ALA A 183 21.36 -6.53 -10.87
CA ALA A 183 21.80 -7.58 -9.97
C ALA A 183 21.60 -9.00 -10.55
N ILE A 184 20.47 -9.22 -11.23
CA ILE A 184 20.19 -10.49 -11.93
C ILE A 184 21.09 -10.65 -13.16
N GLU A 185 21.17 -9.61 -14.01
CA GLU A 185 21.98 -9.66 -15.25
C GLU A 185 23.46 -9.93 -14.99
N LYS A 186 24.01 -9.38 -13.90
CA LYS A 186 25.42 -9.59 -13.48
C LYS A 186 25.63 -10.88 -12.68
N GLY A 187 24.57 -11.62 -12.33
CA GLY A 187 24.69 -12.83 -11.50
C GLY A 187 25.12 -12.55 -10.05
N GLU A 188 24.88 -11.33 -9.53
CA GLU A 188 25.20 -10.96 -8.15
C GLU A 188 24.28 -11.66 -7.15
N VAL A 189 23.08 -12.08 -7.60
CA VAL A 189 22.09 -12.82 -6.83
C VAL A 189 21.56 -14.03 -7.62
N ASP A 190 21.14 -15.08 -6.92
CA ASP A 190 20.60 -16.31 -7.48
C ASP A 190 19.11 -16.19 -7.79
N GLY A 191 18.44 -15.27 -7.10
CA GLY A 191 17.04 -14.95 -7.28
C GLY A 191 16.68 -13.62 -6.65
N VAL A 192 15.42 -13.25 -6.75
CA VAL A 192 14.89 -12.01 -6.17
C VAL A 192 13.57 -12.26 -5.45
N SER A 193 13.32 -11.49 -4.41
CA SER A 193 11.98 -11.27 -3.85
C SER A 193 11.63 -9.81 -4.07
N GLN A 194 10.78 -9.52 -5.06
CA GLN A 194 10.61 -8.18 -5.61
C GLN A 194 9.20 -7.90 -6.11
N THR A 195 8.97 -6.64 -6.48
CA THR A 195 7.72 -6.10 -7.01
C THR A 195 7.86 -5.70 -8.48
N ASP A 196 6.74 -5.45 -9.14
CA ASP A 196 6.71 -4.83 -10.46
C ASP A 196 7.04 -3.32 -10.40
N PRO A 197 7.56 -2.74 -11.52
CA PRO A 197 7.69 -3.33 -12.85
C PRO A 197 8.96 -4.16 -13.08
N ALA A 198 9.96 -4.11 -12.18
CA ALA A 198 11.24 -4.79 -12.36
C ALA A 198 11.07 -6.32 -12.59
N LEU A 199 10.12 -6.95 -11.89
CA LEU A 199 9.88 -8.38 -12.02
C LEU A 199 9.32 -8.76 -13.40
N THR A 200 8.36 -7.99 -13.93
CA THR A 200 7.83 -8.24 -15.28
C THR A 200 8.92 -8.04 -16.35
N ILE A 201 9.79 -7.04 -16.21
CA ILE A 201 10.93 -6.85 -17.10
C ILE A 201 11.85 -8.09 -17.09
N LEU A 202 12.18 -8.60 -15.91
CA LEU A 202 13.04 -9.79 -15.76
C LEU A 202 12.39 -11.03 -16.38
N THR A 203 11.08 -11.20 -16.23
CA THR A 203 10.33 -12.33 -16.82
C THR A 203 10.23 -12.22 -18.34
N ASP A 204 9.94 -11.04 -18.87
CA ASP A 204 9.82 -10.82 -20.33
C ASP A 204 11.17 -10.96 -21.04
N LYS A 205 12.26 -10.54 -20.39
CA LYS A 205 13.63 -10.83 -20.85
C LYS A 205 14.05 -12.29 -20.67
N LYS A 206 13.18 -13.14 -20.10
CA LYS A 206 13.49 -14.57 -19.81
C LYS A 206 14.73 -14.77 -18.95
N LEU A 207 15.00 -13.84 -18.02
CA LEU A 207 16.14 -13.93 -17.12
C LEU A 207 15.80 -14.73 -15.85
N VAL A 208 14.53 -14.76 -15.46
CA VAL A 208 14.06 -15.41 -14.23
C VAL A 208 12.80 -16.24 -14.47
N LYS A 209 12.59 -17.23 -13.59
CA LYS A 209 11.36 -18.00 -13.43
C LYS A 209 10.71 -17.64 -12.09
N VAL A 210 9.44 -17.20 -12.13
CA VAL A 210 8.66 -16.94 -10.92
C VAL A 210 8.29 -18.27 -10.25
N VAL A 211 8.51 -18.37 -8.95
CA VAL A 211 8.22 -19.55 -8.12
C VAL A 211 7.19 -19.26 -7.03
N VAL A 212 7.03 -18.00 -6.61
CA VAL A 212 5.94 -17.51 -5.77
C VAL A 212 5.39 -16.24 -6.40
N ASP A 213 4.08 -16.20 -6.64
CA ASP A 213 3.43 -15.05 -7.27
C ASP A 213 2.23 -14.57 -6.44
N THR A 214 2.30 -13.37 -5.89
CA THR A 214 1.23 -12.76 -5.10
C THR A 214 0.67 -11.49 -5.75
N ARG A 215 0.85 -11.32 -7.06
CA ARG A 215 0.34 -10.17 -7.83
C ARG A 215 -1.16 -10.19 -8.04
N THR A 216 -1.80 -11.35 -7.88
CA THR A 216 -3.23 -11.57 -8.09
C THR A 216 -3.94 -11.97 -6.81
N THR A 217 -5.26 -11.78 -6.76
CA THR A 217 -6.09 -12.26 -5.64
C THR A 217 -6.00 -13.79 -5.52
N LYS A 218 -5.95 -14.50 -6.64
CA LYS A 218 -5.73 -15.95 -6.67
C LYS A 218 -4.38 -16.33 -6.03
N GLY A 219 -3.30 -15.65 -6.42
CA GLY A 219 -1.98 -15.90 -5.83
C GLY A 219 -1.93 -15.64 -4.33
N ASN A 220 -2.58 -14.56 -3.87
CA ASN A 220 -2.70 -14.32 -2.43
C ASN A 220 -3.52 -15.39 -1.71
N GLN A 221 -4.60 -15.90 -2.32
CA GLN A 221 -5.37 -17.02 -1.77
C GLN A 221 -4.51 -18.29 -1.66
N GLU A 222 -3.72 -18.61 -2.67
CA GLU A 222 -2.84 -19.79 -2.69
C GLU A 222 -1.72 -19.71 -1.65
N VAL A 223 -1.12 -18.53 -1.47
CA VAL A 223 0.05 -18.33 -0.60
C VAL A 223 -0.35 -18.07 0.85
N PHE A 224 -1.40 -17.27 1.10
CA PHE A 224 -1.78 -16.79 2.43
C PHE A 224 -3.16 -17.27 2.91
N GLY A 225 -3.95 -17.91 2.05
CA GLY A 225 -5.30 -18.36 2.37
C GLY A 225 -6.37 -17.26 2.27
N GLY A 226 -6.07 -16.09 1.70
CA GLY A 226 -7.02 -14.99 1.53
C GLY A 226 -6.39 -13.65 1.24
N ALA A 227 -7.15 -12.57 1.45
CA ALA A 227 -6.65 -11.21 1.32
C ALA A 227 -5.44 -10.98 2.24
N PHE A 228 -4.48 -10.21 1.74
CA PHE A 228 -3.27 -9.87 2.47
C PHE A 228 -3.08 -8.34 2.47
N PRO A 229 -3.03 -7.67 3.64
CA PRO A 229 -2.84 -6.23 3.70
C PRO A 229 -1.38 -5.90 3.37
N ALA A 230 -1.19 -5.19 2.27
CA ALA A 230 0.14 -4.87 1.75
C ALA A 230 0.56 -3.42 2.08
N ALA A 231 0.81 -2.62 1.05
CA ALA A 231 1.14 -1.22 1.25
C ALA A 231 0.00 -0.46 1.93
N SER A 232 0.34 0.40 2.86
CA SER A 232 -0.58 1.24 3.63
C SER A 232 0.10 2.53 4.06
N LEU A 233 -0.69 3.54 4.45
CA LEU A 233 -0.17 4.63 5.26
C LEU A 233 -0.26 4.26 6.73
N TYR A 234 0.84 4.46 7.46
CA TYR A 234 0.88 4.31 8.91
C TYR A 234 1.75 5.37 9.57
N SER A 235 1.50 5.60 10.85
CA SER A 235 2.29 6.54 11.67
C SER A 235 2.33 6.06 13.13
N GLN A 236 3.11 6.76 13.95
CA GLN A 236 3.02 6.60 15.40
C GLN A 236 1.60 6.92 15.86
N THR A 237 1.03 6.11 16.74
CA THR A 237 -0.36 6.26 17.20
C THR A 237 -0.62 7.63 17.82
N ASP A 238 0.37 8.20 18.51
CA ASP A 238 0.29 9.55 19.08
C ASP A 238 0.21 10.67 18.02
N PHE A 239 0.90 10.50 16.89
CA PHE A 239 0.77 11.44 15.77
C PHE A 239 -0.65 11.44 15.22
N ILE A 240 -1.24 10.25 15.03
CA ILE A 240 -2.62 10.08 14.54
C ILE A 240 -3.63 10.75 15.48
N LYS A 241 -3.47 10.54 16.80
CA LYS A 241 -4.35 11.14 17.82
C LYS A 241 -4.26 12.65 17.86
N LYS A 242 -3.04 13.21 17.70
CA LYS A 242 -2.79 14.66 17.74
C LYS A 242 -3.15 15.40 16.45
N ASN A 243 -3.19 14.68 15.31
CA ASN A 243 -3.37 15.27 13.98
C ASN A 243 -4.47 14.59 13.16
N PRO A 244 -5.70 14.38 13.69
CA PRO A 244 -6.73 13.61 13.01
C PRO A 244 -7.20 14.23 11.69
N GLY A 245 -7.20 15.55 11.54
CA GLY A 245 -7.52 16.25 10.30
C GLY A 245 -6.44 16.04 9.23
N THR A 246 -5.17 16.10 9.62
CA THR A 246 -4.03 15.80 8.73
C THR A 246 -4.07 14.35 8.25
N VAL A 247 -4.31 13.41 9.14
CA VAL A 247 -4.44 11.97 8.82
C VAL A 247 -5.64 11.72 7.90
N GLN A 248 -6.76 12.42 8.12
CA GLN A 248 -7.92 12.35 7.24
C GLN A 248 -7.61 12.87 5.83
N ALA A 249 -6.86 13.96 5.70
CA ALA A 249 -6.46 14.51 4.41
C ALA A 249 -5.53 13.54 3.66
N LEU A 250 -4.58 12.91 4.35
CA LEU A 250 -3.71 11.86 3.79
C LEU A 250 -4.52 10.65 3.29
N ALA A 251 -5.43 10.14 4.14
CA ALA A 251 -6.30 9.02 3.76
C ALA A 251 -7.18 9.37 2.56
N THR A 252 -7.73 10.61 2.50
CA THR A 252 -8.53 11.08 1.37
C THR A 252 -7.71 11.09 0.07
N GLY A 253 -6.46 11.57 0.09
CA GLY A 253 -5.59 11.55 -1.08
C GLY A 253 -5.33 10.13 -1.60
N ILE A 254 -5.04 9.18 -0.71
CA ILE A 254 -4.81 7.77 -1.08
C ILE A 254 -6.08 7.11 -1.60
N VAL A 255 -7.21 7.27 -0.94
CA VAL A 255 -8.48 6.65 -1.37
C VAL A 255 -8.90 7.15 -2.75
N ARG A 256 -8.78 8.45 -3.04
CA ARG A 256 -9.04 9.00 -4.37
C ARG A 256 -8.09 8.44 -5.43
N ALA A 257 -6.81 8.26 -5.10
CA ALA A 257 -5.86 7.62 -6.00
C ALA A 257 -6.22 6.15 -6.26
N ASN A 258 -6.58 5.41 -5.22
CA ASN A 258 -7.04 4.03 -5.34
C ASN A 258 -8.25 3.94 -6.28
N GLN A 259 -9.27 4.79 -6.09
CA GLN A 259 -10.49 4.82 -6.90
C GLN A 259 -10.18 5.18 -8.35
N TRP A 260 -9.32 6.17 -8.59
CA TRP A 260 -8.88 6.50 -9.94
C TRP A 260 -8.20 5.30 -10.63
N LEU A 261 -7.36 4.56 -9.91
CA LEU A 261 -6.67 3.37 -10.44
C LEU A 261 -7.62 2.20 -10.76
N GLN A 262 -8.84 2.14 -10.16
CA GLN A 262 -9.82 1.13 -10.55
C GLN A 262 -10.33 1.32 -11.98
N THR A 263 -10.40 2.56 -12.47
CA THR A 263 -11.00 2.90 -13.77
C THR A 263 -10.00 3.35 -14.83
N ALA A 264 -8.81 3.81 -14.42
CA ALA A 264 -7.76 4.28 -15.33
C ALA A 264 -7.30 3.18 -16.30
N THR A 265 -7.07 3.51 -17.55
CA THR A 265 -6.40 2.59 -18.48
C THR A 265 -4.93 2.43 -18.12
N PRO A 266 -4.26 1.33 -18.53
CA PRO A 266 -2.80 1.21 -18.35
C PRO A 266 -2.02 2.39 -18.96
N ALA A 267 -2.47 2.91 -20.09
CA ALA A 267 -1.88 4.07 -20.74
C ALA A 267 -2.04 5.35 -19.89
N ASP A 268 -3.21 5.56 -19.26
CA ASP A 268 -3.42 6.70 -18.36
C ASP A 268 -2.47 6.66 -17.17
N VAL A 269 -2.24 5.48 -16.62
CA VAL A 269 -1.31 5.28 -15.51
C VAL A 269 0.13 5.55 -15.93
N ALA A 270 0.56 5.01 -17.08
CA ALA A 270 1.89 5.28 -17.62
C ALA A 270 2.13 6.77 -17.93
N ASN A 271 1.09 7.52 -18.32
CA ASN A 271 1.16 8.97 -18.53
C ASN A 271 1.21 9.77 -17.21
N ALA A 272 0.68 9.22 -16.13
CA ALA A 272 0.58 9.92 -14.84
C ALA A 272 1.85 9.80 -13.98
N VAL A 273 2.70 8.80 -14.22
CA VAL A 273 3.92 8.56 -13.43
C VAL A 273 5.14 9.25 -14.05
N PRO A 274 6.22 9.49 -13.28
CA PRO A 274 7.49 9.95 -13.83
C PRO A 274 8.07 8.99 -14.88
N GLU A 275 8.67 9.50 -15.94
CA GLU A 275 9.27 8.69 -17.02
C GLU A 275 10.24 7.63 -16.50
N GLY A 276 11.07 7.97 -15.52
CA GLY A 276 12.03 7.03 -14.91
C GLY A 276 11.40 5.79 -14.26
N TYR A 277 10.09 5.82 -13.96
CA TYR A 277 9.38 4.67 -13.37
C TYR A 277 9.04 3.60 -14.41
N LEU A 278 8.99 4.00 -15.69
CA LEU A 278 8.75 3.08 -16.81
C LEU A 278 9.95 2.14 -17.07
N LEU A 279 11.11 2.43 -16.49
CA LEU A 279 12.37 1.67 -16.63
C LEU A 279 12.77 1.45 -18.11
N GLY A 280 12.41 2.40 -18.98
CA GLY A 280 12.71 2.37 -20.42
C GLY A 280 11.75 1.51 -21.24
N ASP A 281 10.74 0.89 -20.66
CA ASP A 281 9.76 0.06 -21.38
C ASP A 281 8.32 0.34 -20.92
N ARG A 282 7.68 1.24 -21.65
CA ARG A 282 6.29 1.66 -21.40
C ARG A 282 5.31 0.47 -21.48
N ALA A 283 5.46 -0.38 -22.49
CA ALA A 283 4.52 -1.48 -22.72
C ALA A 283 4.60 -2.51 -21.57
N VAL A 284 5.81 -2.78 -21.08
CA VAL A 284 6.01 -3.64 -19.91
C VAL A 284 5.45 -3.00 -18.65
N TYR A 285 5.58 -1.69 -18.47
CA TYR A 285 4.97 -0.99 -17.33
C TYR A 285 3.44 -1.10 -17.35
N GLU A 286 2.82 -0.86 -18.52
CA GLU A 286 1.37 -0.99 -18.69
C GLU A 286 0.88 -2.41 -18.43
N LYS A 287 1.60 -3.43 -18.92
CA LYS A 287 1.36 -4.85 -18.64
C LYS A 287 1.48 -5.16 -17.15
N SER A 288 2.51 -4.65 -16.49
CA SER A 288 2.75 -4.83 -15.06
C SER A 288 1.59 -4.28 -14.23
N PHE A 289 1.14 -3.06 -14.54
CA PHE A 289 -0.01 -2.45 -13.87
C PHE A 289 -1.28 -3.29 -14.07
N ALA A 290 -1.57 -3.74 -15.29
CA ALA A 290 -2.73 -4.60 -15.56
C ALA A 290 -2.69 -5.89 -14.70
N GLY A 291 -1.50 -6.46 -14.47
CA GLY A 291 -1.29 -7.67 -13.69
C GLY A 291 -1.51 -7.51 -12.18
N VAL A 292 -1.34 -6.29 -11.63
CA VAL A 292 -1.49 -6.05 -10.18
C VAL A 292 -2.75 -5.27 -9.80
N ARG A 293 -3.50 -4.73 -10.78
CA ARG A 293 -4.63 -3.82 -10.54
C ARG A 293 -5.63 -4.37 -9.52
N GLU A 294 -6.02 -5.64 -9.62
CA GLU A 294 -7.04 -6.24 -8.75
C GLU A 294 -6.64 -6.30 -7.28
N THR A 295 -5.34 -6.20 -6.99
CA THR A 295 -4.80 -6.20 -5.62
C THR A 295 -4.62 -4.79 -5.05
N ILE A 296 -4.90 -3.74 -5.82
CA ILE A 296 -5.01 -2.37 -5.29
C ILE A 296 -6.32 -2.27 -4.50
N SER A 297 -6.25 -1.68 -3.30
CA SER A 297 -7.45 -1.46 -2.48
C SER A 297 -8.42 -0.50 -3.19
N PRO A 298 -9.71 -0.82 -3.32
CA PRO A 298 -10.66 0.09 -3.98
C PRO A 298 -11.03 1.30 -3.12
N ASP A 299 -11.01 1.16 -1.80
CA ASP A 299 -11.56 2.13 -0.84
C ASP A 299 -10.65 2.47 0.34
N GLY A 300 -9.46 1.88 0.38
CA GLY A 300 -8.48 2.11 1.44
C GLY A 300 -8.78 1.40 2.76
N THR A 301 -9.83 0.59 2.84
CA THR A 301 -10.19 -0.13 4.07
C THR A 301 -9.49 -1.47 4.19
N MET A 302 -9.31 -1.93 5.43
CA MET A 302 -8.75 -3.24 5.74
C MET A 302 -9.81 -4.33 5.45
N PRO A 303 -9.52 -5.31 4.57
CA PRO A 303 -10.41 -6.44 4.34
C PRO A 303 -10.56 -7.34 5.58
N ALA A 304 -11.71 -7.95 5.72
CA ALA A 304 -11.94 -8.93 6.79
C ALA A 304 -10.95 -10.11 6.70
N GLY A 305 -10.41 -10.54 7.84
CA GLY A 305 -9.45 -11.65 7.94
C GLY A 305 -8.03 -11.33 7.45
N ALA A 306 -7.81 -10.15 6.84
CA ALA A 306 -6.51 -9.82 6.26
C ALA A 306 -5.42 -9.60 7.32
N MET A 307 -5.76 -8.99 8.46
CA MET A 307 -4.82 -8.79 9.57
C MET A 307 -4.38 -10.12 10.18
N GLU A 308 -5.30 -11.05 10.32
CA GLU A 308 -5.06 -12.40 10.83
C GLU A 308 -4.14 -13.19 9.90
N ASN A 309 -4.37 -13.11 8.57
CA ASN A 309 -3.49 -13.70 7.57
C ASN A 309 -2.07 -13.14 7.65
N CYS A 310 -1.95 -11.82 7.84
CA CYS A 310 -0.65 -11.16 8.01
C CYS A 310 0.06 -11.60 9.30
N LEU A 311 -0.66 -11.70 10.42
CA LEU A 311 -0.08 -12.17 11.67
C LEU A 311 0.40 -13.63 11.58
N LYS A 312 -0.40 -14.50 10.93
CA LYS A 312 -0.01 -15.89 10.66
C LYS A 312 1.25 -15.97 9.80
N PHE A 313 1.30 -15.22 8.71
CA PHE A 313 2.47 -15.10 7.84
C PHE A 313 3.73 -14.69 8.64
N LEU A 314 3.62 -13.67 9.48
CA LEU A 314 4.74 -13.22 10.30
C LEU A 314 5.18 -14.28 11.31
N ALA A 315 4.25 -14.93 11.99
CA ALA A 315 4.56 -15.96 12.98
C ALA A 315 5.25 -17.19 12.36
N GLU A 316 4.95 -17.52 11.10
CA GLU A 316 5.61 -18.59 10.38
C GLU A 316 7.02 -18.21 9.87
N SER A 317 7.29 -16.91 9.68
CA SER A 317 8.54 -16.42 9.08
C SER A 317 9.51 -15.77 10.08
N ASP A 318 9.04 -15.37 11.26
CA ASP A 318 9.83 -14.70 12.29
C ASP A 318 9.50 -15.27 13.69
N PRO A 319 10.40 -16.07 14.31
CA PRO A 319 10.18 -16.65 15.64
C PRO A 319 10.00 -15.62 16.76
N ALA A 320 10.38 -14.36 16.54
CA ALA A 320 10.18 -13.28 17.51
C ALA A 320 8.70 -12.86 17.60
N ILE A 321 7.90 -13.15 16.59
CA ILE A 321 6.47 -12.81 16.59
C ILE A 321 5.68 -13.83 17.43
N LYS A 322 5.04 -13.34 18.48
CA LYS A 322 4.19 -14.12 19.38
C LYS A 322 2.73 -13.72 19.15
N PRO A 323 1.93 -14.49 18.41
CA PRO A 323 0.55 -14.09 18.07
C PRO A 323 -0.30 -13.71 19.28
N GLY A 324 -0.16 -14.41 20.40
CA GLY A 324 -0.91 -14.12 21.62
C GLY A 324 -0.58 -12.81 22.34
N SER A 325 0.52 -12.14 21.96
CA SER A 325 0.90 -10.82 22.49
C SER A 325 0.56 -9.66 21.57
N VAL A 326 0.02 -9.94 20.37
CA VAL A 326 -0.35 -8.92 19.37
C VAL A 326 -1.85 -8.62 19.47
N LYS A 327 -2.18 -7.34 19.67
CA LYS A 327 -3.55 -6.83 19.63
C LYS A 327 -3.80 -6.19 18.25
N LEU A 328 -4.30 -6.98 17.29
CA LEU A 328 -4.52 -6.52 15.91
C LEU A 328 -5.37 -5.26 15.82
N ALA A 329 -6.38 -5.11 16.69
CA ALA A 329 -7.24 -3.92 16.72
C ALA A 329 -6.47 -2.62 16.97
N ASP A 330 -5.32 -2.67 17.65
CA ASP A 330 -4.49 -1.47 17.92
C ASP A 330 -3.55 -1.13 16.76
N THR A 331 -3.39 -2.05 15.78
CA THR A 331 -2.48 -1.87 14.65
C THR A 331 -3.12 -1.19 13.45
N TRP A 332 -4.45 -0.99 13.46
CA TRP A 332 -5.20 -0.44 12.32
C TRP A 332 -6.41 0.39 12.74
N ASN A 333 -6.69 1.48 12.00
CA ASN A 333 -7.89 2.28 12.14
C ASN A 333 -8.56 2.51 10.78
N ASN A 334 -9.73 1.89 10.57
CA ASN A 334 -10.50 2.01 9.32
C ASN A 334 -11.27 3.33 9.16
N GLU A 335 -11.47 4.11 10.23
CA GLU A 335 -12.38 5.26 10.20
C GLU A 335 -11.99 6.31 9.17
N PHE A 336 -10.68 6.57 8.99
CA PHE A 336 -10.19 7.59 8.06
C PHE A 336 -10.47 7.19 6.60
N ALA A 337 -10.18 5.93 6.24
CA ALA A 337 -10.45 5.41 4.91
C ALA A 337 -11.96 5.34 4.63
N GLN A 338 -12.77 4.85 5.57
CA GLN A 338 -14.23 4.81 5.44
C GLN A 338 -14.84 6.20 5.24
N ARG A 339 -14.35 7.22 5.97
CA ARG A 339 -14.80 8.61 5.77
C ARG A 339 -14.38 9.16 4.42
N ALA A 340 -13.18 8.81 3.94
CA ALA A 340 -12.69 9.21 2.63
C ALA A 340 -13.53 8.58 1.51
N ALA A 341 -13.81 7.28 1.57
CA ALA A 341 -14.57 6.55 0.56
C ALA A 341 -16.03 7.02 0.40
N LYS A 342 -16.65 7.56 1.46
CA LYS A 342 -18.01 8.11 1.41
C LYS A 342 -18.10 9.50 0.76
N ARG A 343 -16.97 10.18 0.53
CA ARG A 343 -16.89 11.56 0.05
C ARG A 343 -16.37 11.68 -1.38
N SER A 344 -15.89 10.60 -1.95
CA SER A 344 -15.28 10.54 -3.29
C SER A 344 -16.27 10.13 -4.36
#